data_0315d90fecf2961afefdbf9719cd5b25
#
_entry.id   0315d90fecf2961afefdbf9719cd5b25
#
_cell.length_a   1.000
_cell.length_b   1.000
_cell.length_c   1.000
_cell.angle_alpha   90.00
_cell.angle_beta   90.00
_cell.angle_gamma   90.00
#
_symmetry.space_group_name_H-M   'P 1'
#
loop_
_entity.id
_entity.type
_entity.pdbx_description
1 polymer ?
#
loop_
_entity_poly.entity_id
_entity_poly.type
_entity_poly.pdbx_seq_one_letter_code
_entity_poly.pdbx_strand_id
1 'polypeptide(L)'
;MSRTEIVSRGKSAFVDGFELFDVKLLNDIMLRVAMGGGGDKTPLLMVHGHPHTHVIWRKVAPAIAQDRKVILVDLRGYGDSTKPESTPDHRPYSKREMARDLQLLLQSLGIEQCDFVGHDRGGRVGHRFALDWPELVRKAVFIDIAPTATMYERTDKEFASRYFWWFFLIQPEPFPEKLINFDPEYFLRHHIKGQLKIEGPLKKMFSKNICAATVIRKQFTPSARTTVPPQRLILPTTKLMRTNALKRLCICSGARAARSASFTTSCRRGAIRRLL
;
A
#
# COMPACT_ATOMS: atom_id res chain seq x y z
N MET A 1 -20.10 22.15 3.05
CA MET A 1 -18.73 21.87 2.56
C MET A 1 -18.06 20.98 3.58
N SER A 2 -17.56 19.80 3.19
CA SER A 2 -16.78 18.92 4.05
C SER A 2 -15.52 19.64 4.53
N ARG A 3 -15.24 19.60 5.83
CA ARG A 3 -14.01 20.18 6.40
C ARG A 3 -13.05 19.06 6.72
N THR A 4 -11.77 19.29 6.53
CA THR A 4 -10.73 18.42 7.05
C THR A 4 -10.74 18.47 8.57
N GLU A 5 -10.72 17.32 9.21
CA GLU A 5 -10.66 17.18 10.66
C GLU A 5 -9.55 16.21 11.02
N ILE A 6 -8.75 16.54 12.00
CA ILE A 6 -7.67 15.69 12.51
C ILE A 6 -7.92 15.46 14.00
N VAL A 7 -8.17 14.21 14.37
CA VAL A 7 -8.46 13.79 15.75
C VAL A 7 -7.35 12.89 16.26
N SER A 8 -6.68 13.29 17.34
CA SER A 8 -5.68 12.45 18.00
C SER A 8 -6.35 11.24 18.67
N ARG A 9 -5.70 10.08 18.56
CA ARG A 9 -6.08 8.82 19.21
C ARG A 9 -5.03 8.39 20.26
N GLY A 10 -4.07 9.25 20.55
CA GLY A 10 -2.99 8.99 21.49
C GLY A 10 -1.84 8.17 20.91
N LYS A 11 -0.99 7.66 21.77
CA LYS A 11 0.22 6.95 21.39
C LYS A 11 -0.08 5.63 20.70
N SER A 12 0.70 5.30 19.65
CA SER A 12 0.62 3.99 19.02
C SER A 12 1.13 2.90 19.96
N ALA A 13 0.33 1.83 20.12
CA ALA A 13 0.75 0.65 20.87
C ALA A 13 1.73 -0.25 20.08
N PHE A 14 1.97 0.02 18.79
CA PHE A 14 2.71 -0.86 17.89
C PHE A 14 3.92 -0.22 17.26
N VAL A 15 3.97 1.10 17.17
CA VAL A 15 5.08 1.84 16.53
C VAL A 15 5.62 2.82 17.55
N ASP A 16 6.78 2.50 18.09
CA ASP A 16 7.41 3.31 19.16
C ASP A 16 7.69 4.74 18.70
N GLY A 17 7.34 5.71 19.56
CA GLY A 17 7.53 7.13 19.26
C GLY A 17 6.52 7.74 18.29
N PHE A 18 5.43 7.02 17.94
CA PHE A 18 4.39 7.49 17.04
C PHE A 18 3.08 7.75 17.78
N GLU A 19 2.33 8.73 17.30
CA GLU A 19 0.96 9.01 17.71
C GLU A 19 -0.01 8.66 16.58
N LEU A 20 -1.21 8.19 16.96
CA LEU A 20 -2.28 7.83 16.02
C LEU A 20 -3.24 8.99 15.85
N PHE A 21 -3.69 9.16 14.62
CA PHE A 21 -4.67 10.17 14.24
C PHE A 21 -5.73 9.57 13.31
N ASP A 22 -6.96 10.06 13.44
CA ASP A 22 -7.98 9.92 12.42
C ASP A 22 -8.01 11.23 11.63
N VAL A 23 -7.74 11.16 10.35
CA VAL A 23 -7.76 12.30 9.44
C VAL A 23 -8.95 12.16 8.50
N LYS A 24 -9.98 13.00 8.70
CA LYS A 24 -11.11 13.08 7.79
C LYS A 24 -10.75 13.96 6.60
N LEU A 25 -10.78 13.38 5.41
CA LEU A 25 -10.46 14.03 4.16
C LEU A 25 -11.66 14.75 3.54
N LEU A 26 -11.43 15.64 2.60
CA LEU A 26 -12.47 16.39 1.89
C LEU A 26 -13.43 15.51 1.06
N ASN A 27 -13.06 14.28 0.76
CA ASN A 27 -13.90 13.28 0.07
C ASN A 27 -14.63 12.32 1.02
N ASP A 28 -14.81 12.72 2.28
CA ASP A 28 -15.47 11.96 3.35
C ASP A 28 -14.82 10.63 3.72
N ILE A 29 -13.61 10.37 3.25
CA ILE A 29 -12.80 9.25 3.70
C ILE A 29 -12.06 9.66 4.99
N MET A 30 -12.16 8.84 6.02
CA MET A 30 -11.31 8.94 7.21
C MET A 30 -10.14 7.96 7.03
N LEU A 31 -8.91 8.45 7.17
CA LEU A 31 -7.71 7.62 7.20
C LEU A 31 -7.16 7.54 8.61
N ARG A 32 -6.81 6.33 9.05
CA ARG A 32 -5.97 6.10 10.22
C ARG A 32 -4.51 6.35 9.83
N VAL A 33 -3.87 7.25 10.56
CA VAL A 33 -2.50 7.68 10.32
C VAL A 33 -1.70 7.56 11.60
N ALA A 34 -0.48 7.03 11.53
CA ALA A 34 0.48 7.12 12.61
C ALA A 34 1.58 8.11 12.19
N MET A 35 1.87 9.10 13.02
CA MET A 35 2.88 10.11 12.76
C MET A 35 3.91 10.16 13.89
N GLY A 36 5.19 10.28 13.51
CA GLY A 36 6.29 10.39 14.45
C GLY A 36 7.49 11.13 13.86
N GLY A 37 8.44 11.48 14.73
CA GLY A 37 9.63 12.21 14.32
C GLY A 37 9.37 13.68 14.03
N GLY A 38 10.43 14.36 13.57
CA GLY A 38 10.46 15.78 13.27
C GLY A 38 11.74 16.16 12.53
N GLY A 39 12.02 17.47 12.45
CA GLY A 39 13.20 18.01 11.75
C GLY A 39 12.86 18.57 10.37
N ASP A 40 13.88 19.14 9.73
CA ASP A 40 13.73 19.94 8.50
C ASP A 40 13.81 19.11 7.21
N LYS A 41 14.07 17.80 7.32
CA LYS A 41 14.12 16.94 6.13
C LYS A 41 12.71 16.75 5.58
N THR A 42 12.62 16.61 4.25
CA THR A 42 11.38 16.29 3.56
C THR A 42 10.66 15.13 4.25
N PRO A 43 9.38 15.28 4.64
CA PRO A 43 8.59 14.22 5.27
C PRO A 43 8.58 12.92 4.45
N LEU A 44 8.51 11.79 5.13
CA LEU A 44 8.41 10.47 4.50
C LEU A 44 7.01 9.90 4.67
N LEU A 45 6.32 9.64 3.57
CA LEU A 45 5.05 8.93 3.54
C LEU A 45 5.29 7.44 3.24
N MET A 46 4.88 6.56 4.16
CA MET A 46 5.05 5.10 4.02
C MET A 46 3.69 4.41 3.94
N VAL A 47 3.48 3.64 2.87
CA VAL A 47 2.20 3.02 2.54
C VAL A 47 2.33 1.50 2.44
N HIS A 48 1.52 0.79 3.23
CA HIS A 48 1.50 -0.67 3.30
C HIS A 48 0.81 -1.32 2.09
N GLY A 49 0.93 -2.63 1.98
CA GLY A 49 0.21 -3.46 1.01
C GLY A 49 -0.87 -4.34 1.63
N HIS A 50 -1.38 -5.25 0.82
CA HIS A 50 -2.38 -6.25 1.22
C HIS A 50 -1.68 -7.47 1.87
N PRO A 51 -2.19 -8.04 2.95
CA PRO A 51 -3.35 -7.63 3.75
C PRO A 51 -2.96 -6.82 5.01
N HIS A 52 -1.90 -6.04 4.93
CA HIS A 52 -1.29 -5.36 6.05
C HIS A 52 -1.99 -4.04 6.44
N THR A 53 -1.44 -3.38 7.47
CA THR A 53 -1.75 -2.04 7.96
C THR A 53 -0.44 -1.25 8.14
N HIS A 54 -0.54 0.00 8.60
CA HIS A 54 0.64 0.81 8.95
C HIS A 54 1.63 0.09 9.89
N VAL A 55 1.17 -0.86 10.68
CA VAL A 55 1.99 -1.63 11.65
C VAL A 55 3.13 -2.44 10.99
N ILE A 56 3.05 -2.71 9.68
CA ILE A 56 4.15 -3.39 8.95
C ILE A 56 5.48 -2.63 9.13
N TRP A 57 5.42 -1.31 9.28
CA TRP A 57 6.58 -0.42 9.36
C TRP A 57 7.18 -0.29 10.76
N ARG A 58 6.60 -0.95 11.78
CA ARG A 58 6.96 -0.80 13.21
C ARG A 58 8.43 -0.99 13.55
N LYS A 59 9.17 -1.79 12.78
CA LYS A 59 10.60 -2.05 13.00
C LYS A 59 11.52 -1.07 12.31
N VAL A 60 11.01 -0.33 11.33
CA VAL A 60 11.80 0.54 10.45
C VAL A 60 11.52 2.01 10.71
N ALA A 61 10.25 2.35 10.87
CA ALA A 61 9.80 3.72 11.01
C ALA A 61 10.43 4.48 12.20
N PRO A 62 10.59 3.88 13.41
CA PRO A 62 11.22 4.59 14.55
C PRO A 62 12.65 5.05 14.27
N ALA A 63 13.45 4.22 13.59
CA ALA A 63 14.82 4.60 13.24
C ALA A 63 14.87 5.74 12.20
N ILE A 64 13.93 5.76 11.25
CA ILE A 64 13.84 6.81 10.23
C ILE A 64 13.31 8.12 10.84
N ALA A 65 12.42 8.01 11.83
CA ALA A 65 11.81 9.14 12.51
C ALA A 65 12.78 9.94 13.40
N GLN A 66 14.01 9.48 13.59
CA GLN A 66 15.04 10.20 14.37
C GLN A 66 15.45 11.52 13.73
N ASP A 67 15.33 11.65 12.39
CA ASP A 67 15.85 12.80 11.66
C ASP A 67 14.84 13.45 10.71
N ARG A 68 13.60 12.94 10.65
CA ARG A 68 12.53 13.49 9.80
C ARG A 68 11.15 13.11 10.30
N LYS A 69 10.15 13.85 9.86
CA LYS A 69 8.75 13.47 10.03
C LYS A 69 8.43 12.25 9.19
N VAL A 70 7.85 11.21 9.81
CA VAL A 70 7.39 9.98 9.17
C VAL A 70 5.89 9.83 9.34
N ILE A 71 5.20 9.52 8.25
CA ILE A 71 3.76 9.38 8.17
C ILE A 71 3.46 7.97 7.66
N LEU A 72 2.80 7.18 8.47
CA LEU A 72 2.36 5.82 8.16
C LEU A 72 0.85 5.85 8.01
N VAL A 73 0.31 5.35 6.91
CA VAL A 73 -1.13 5.43 6.64
C VAL A 73 -1.73 4.05 6.41
N ASP A 74 -2.91 3.82 6.98
CA ASP A 74 -3.78 2.73 6.55
C ASP A 74 -4.58 3.19 5.33
N LEU A 75 -4.43 2.50 4.21
CA LEU A 75 -5.21 2.77 3.00
C LEU A 75 -6.72 2.60 3.28
N ARG A 76 -7.58 3.32 2.53
CA ARG A 76 -9.03 3.01 2.55
C ARG A 76 -9.24 1.50 2.37
N GLY A 77 -10.18 0.94 3.09
CA GLY A 77 -10.45 -0.51 3.10
C GLY A 77 -9.57 -1.31 4.06
N TYR A 78 -8.56 -0.70 4.69
CA TYR A 78 -7.61 -1.37 5.58
C TYR A 78 -7.59 -0.77 6.98
N GLY A 79 -7.13 -1.57 7.94
CA GLY A 79 -6.96 -1.16 9.34
C GLY A 79 -8.21 -0.48 9.89
N ASP A 80 -8.02 0.68 10.49
CA ASP A 80 -9.11 1.49 11.03
C ASP A 80 -9.59 2.60 10.06
N SER A 81 -9.04 2.67 8.85
CA SER A 81 -9.51 3.60 7.82
C SER A 81 -10.90 3.23 7.31
N THR A 82 -11.62 4.22 6.76
CA THR A 82 -12.96 4.03 6.17
C THR A 82 -12.96 2.91 5.14
N LYS A 83 -14.03 2.13 5.16
CA LYS A 83 -14.30 1.03 4.22
C LYS A 83 -15.58 1.35 3.46
N PRO A 84 -15.51 2.23 2.44
CA PRO A 84 -16.68 2.61 1.66
C PRO A 84 -17.26 1.39 0.95
N GLU A 85 -18.54 1.43 0.67
CA GLU A 85 -19.17 0.43 -0.18
C GLU A 85 -18.55 0.47 -1.58
N SER A 86 -18.48 -0.70 -2.20
CA SER A 86 -18.01 -0.80 -3.59
C SER A 86 -19.16 -0.48 -4.54
N THR A 87 -18.79 0.04 -5.70
CA THR A 87 -19.71 0.18 -6.83
C THR A 87 -19.47 -0.95 -7.84
N PRO A 88 -20.38 -1.23 -8.78
CA PRO A 88 -20.19 -2.29 -9.77
C PRO A 88 -18.90 -2.17 -10.60
N ASP A 89 -18.40 -0.95 -10.79
CA ASP A 89 -17.12 -0.68 -11.48
C ASP A 89 -15.90 -0.70 -10.52
N HIS A 90 -16.12 -0.97 -9.23
CA HIS A 90 -15.10 -0.99 -8.17
C HIS A 90 -14.26 0.29 -8.06
N ARG A 91 -14.74 1.41 -8.61
CA ARG A 91 -14.05 2.69 -8.64
C ARG A 91 -13.58 3.18 -7.26
N PRO A 92 -14.38 3.06 -6.16
CA PRO A 92 -13.95 3.51 -4.84
C PRO A 92 -12.63 2.90 -4.36
N TYR A 93 -12.25 1.73 -4.86
CA TYR A 93 -11.02 1.03 -4.49
C TYR A 93 -9.95 1.03 -5.58
N SER A 94 -10.13 1.83 -6.63
CA SER A 94 -9.12 2.00 -7.67
C SER A 94 -7.84 2.63 -7.10
N LYS A 95 -6.68 2.32 -7.70
CA LYS A 95 -5.40 2.91 -7.28
C LYS A 95 -5.41 4.43 -7.42
N ARG A 96 -6.21 4.98 -8.33
CA ARG A 96 -6.36 6.42 -8.53
C ARG A 96 -7.12 7.07 -7.37
N GLU A 97 -8.23 6.47 -6.92
CA GLU A 97 -8.96 7.00 -5.76
C GLU A 97 -8.15 6.87 -4.47
N MET A 98 -7.43 5.76 -4.30
CA MET A 98 -6.50 5.61 -3.17
C MET A 98 -5.34 6.61 -3.23
N ALA A 99 -4.81 6.90 -4.41
CA ALA A 99 -3.77 7.91 -4.60
C ALA A 99 -4.29 9.32 -4.33
N ARG A 100 -5.56 9.60 -4.70
CA ARG A 100 -6.23 10.85 -4.36
C ARG A 100 -6.37 11.03 -2.85
N ASP A 101 -6.61 9.96 -2.08
CA ASP A 101 -6.61 10.04 -0.63
C ASP A 101 -5.26 10.50 -0.08
N LEU A 102 -4.16 9.99 -0.65
CA LEU A 102 -2.82 10.40 -0.24
C LEU A 102 -2.55 11.87 -0.55
N GLN A 103 -3.01 12.35 -1.69
CA GLN A 103 -2.95 13.77 -2.05
C GLN A 103 -3.72 14.63 -1.06
N LEU A 104 -4.97 14.26 -0.75
CA LEU A 104 -5.81 14.97 0.21
C LEU A 104 -5.23 14.90 1.63
N LEU A 105 -4.61 13.78 2.01
CA LEU A 105 -3.92 13.63 3.28
C LEU A 105 -2.76 14.62 3.40
N LEU A 106 -1.88 14.70 2.40
CA LEU A 106 -0.77 15.67 2.42
C LEU A 106 -1.28 17.10 2.49
N GLN A 107 -2.32 17.42 1.72
CA GLN A 107 -2.99 18.73 1.77
C GLN A 107 -3.54 19.04 3.17
N SER A 108 -4.19 18.07 3.81
CA SER A 108 -4.73 18.20 5.17
C SER A 108 -3.64 18.41 6.22
N LEU A 109 -2.44 17.91 5.98
CA LEU A 109 -1.28 18.04 6.86
C LEU A 109 -0.40 19.26 6.53
N GLY A 110 -0.75 20.06 5.52
CA GLY A 110 0.04 21.20 5.05
C GLY A 110 1.39 20.79 4.45
N ILE A 111 1.48 19.61 3.84
CA ILE A 111 2.71 19.07 3.26
C ILE A 111 2.68 19.23 1.74
N GLU A 112 3.55 20.09 1.23
CA GLU A 112 3.66 20.41 -0.19
C GLU A 112 4.44 19.35 -0.99
N GLN A 113 5.38 18.64 -0.33
CA GLN A 113 6.18 17.61 -0.98
C GLN A 113 6.64 16.55 0.03
N CYS A 114 6.67 15.27 -0.37
CA CYS A 114 7.15 14.17 0.44
C CYS A 114 8.11 13.26 -0.32
N ASP A 115 8.92 12.50 0.44
CA ASP A 115 9.49 11.24 -0.03
C ASP A 115 8.44 10.14 0.16
N PHE A 116 8.43 9.15 -0.70
CA PHE A 116 7.42 8.09 -0.70
C PHE A 116 8.05 6.70 -0.60
N VAL A 117 7.50 5.84 0.24
CA VAL A 117 7.82 4.41 0.28
C VAL A 117 6.52 3.62 0.24
N GLY A 118 6.38 2.72 -0.71
CA GLY A 118 5.21 1.85 -0.83
C GLY A 118 5.57 0.39 -1.03
N HIS A 119 4.90 -0.48 -0.29
CA HIS A 119 5.03 -1.92 -0.42
C HIS A 119 3.76 -2.53 -1.01
N ASP A 120 3.88 -3.52 -1.90
CA ASP A 120 2.78 -4.25 -2.55
C ASP A 120 1.70 -3.30 -3.10
N ARG A 121 0.45 -3.37 -2.60
CA ARG A 121 -0.64 -2.47 -3.02
C ARG A 121 -0.30 -1.00 -2.81
N GLY A 122 0.36 -0.66 -1.70
CA GLY A 122 0.84 0.70 -1.43
C GLY A 122 1.86 1.18 -2.47
N GLY A 123 2.71 0.29 -2.97
CA GLY A 123 3.61 0.60 -4.08
C GLY A 123 2.85 0.88 -5.38
N ARG A 124 1.79 0.14 -5.68
CA ARG A 124 0.94 0.38 -6.86
C ARG A 124 0.13 1.67 -6.76
N VAL A 125 -0.35 1.99 -5.56
CA VAL A 125 -1.00 3.28 -5.27
C VAL A 125 0.01 4.41 -5.42
N GLY A 126 1.23 4.25 -4.86
CA GLY A 126 2.30 5.23 -4.98
C GLY A 126 2.77 5.47 -6.42
N HIS A 127 2.82 4.42 -7.24
CA HIS A 127 3.09 4.57 -8.67
C HIS A 127 2.02 5.45 -9.33
N ARG A 128 0.74 5.24 -9.03
CA ARG A 128 -0.35 6.09 -9.54
C ARG A 128 -0.26 7.51 -8.96
N PHE A 129 0.06 7.65 -7.68
CA PHE A 129 0.24 8.91 -6.99
C PHE A 129 1.34 9.76 -7.63
N ALA A 130 2.52 9.17 -7.88
CA ALA A 130 3.62 9.85 -8.52
C ALA A 130 3.36 10.25 -9.98
N LEU A 131 2.44 9.56 -10.68
CA LEU A 131 2.04 9.90 -12.04
C LEU A 131 1.00 11.03 -12.08
N ASP A 132 0.05 11.04 -11.13
CA ASP A 132 -1.03 12.03 -11.11
C ASP A 132 -0.63 13.34 -10.41
N TRP A 133 0.29 13.28 -9.42
CA TRP A 133 0.80 14.43 -8.65
C TRP A 133 2.33 14.39 -8.53
N PRO A 134 3.07 14.52 -9.64
CA PRO A 134 4.53 14.43 -9.64
C PRO A 134 5.21 15.51 -8.80
N GLU A 135 4.57 16.64 -8.60
CA GLU A 135 5.04 17.75 -7.78
C GLU A 135 5.08 17.42 -6.28
N LEU A 136 4.15 16.54 -5.82
CA LEU A 136 4.07 16.14 -4.42
C LEU A 136 5.11 15.07 -4.05
N VAL A 137 5.73 14.40 -5.03
CA VAL A 137 6.63 13.26 -4.80
C VAL A 137 8.05 13.62 -5.21
N ARG A 138 8.92 13.90 -4.24
CA ARG A 138 10.32 14.20 -4.47
C ARG A 138 11.12 12.98 -4.88
N LYS A 139 10.99 11.87 -4.13
CA LYS A 139 11.61 10.58 -4.35
C LYS A 139 10.61 9.49 -4.04
N ALA A 140 10.65 8.38 -4.77
CA ALA A 140 9.81 7.23 -4.49
C ALA A 140 10.61 5.93 -4.47
N VAL A 141 10.27 5.06 -3.50
CA VAL A 141 10.77 3.69 -3.40
C VAL A 141 9.57 2.75 -3.45
N PHE A 142 9.59 1.80 -4.37
CA PHE A 142 8.57 0.76 -4.50
C PHE A 142 9.19 -0.59 -4.14
N ILE A 143 8.56 -1.26 -3.17
CA ILE A 143 9.06 -2.50 -2.60
C ILE A 143 8.17 -3.65 -3.08
N ASP A 144 8.81 -4.66 -3.68
CA ASP A 144 8.22 -5.95 -4.08
C ASP A 144 6.98 -5.82 -4.98
N ILE A 145 7.04 -4.93 -5.98
CA ILE A 145 5.96 -4.74 -6.96
C ILE A 145 6.48 -4.51 -8.38
N ALA A 146 5.61 -4.84 -9.33
CA ALA A 146 5.63 -4.29 -10.69
C ALA A 146 4.27 -3.66 -11.02
N PRO A 147 4.15 -2.82 -12.06
CA PRO A 147 2.87 -2.29 -12.51
C PRO A 147 1.85 -3.39 -12.77
N THR A 148 0.60 -3.17 -12.34
CA THR A 148 -0.46 -4.20 -12.40
C THR A 148 -0.68 -4.71 -13.82
N ALA A 149 -0.71 -3.84 -14.83
CA ALA A 149 -0.88 -4.22 -16.23
C ALA A 149 0.24 -5.19 -16.66
N THR A 150 1.50 -4.84 -16.40
CA THR A 150 2.66 -5.67 -16.73
C THR A 150 2.59 -7.06 -16.09
N MET A 151 2.08 -7.15 -14.85
CA MET A 151 1.93 -8.43 -14.15
C MET A 151 0.92 -9.34 -14.88
N TYR A 152 -0.23 -8.80 -15.29
CA TYR A 152 -1.24 -9.57 -16.03
C TYR A 152 -0.80 -9.92 -17.45
N GLU A 153 -0.18 -8.97 -18.15
CA GLU A 153 0.32 -9.19 -19.53
C GLU A 153 1.39 -10.30 -19.61
N ARG A 154 2.17 -10.47 -18.53
CA ARG A 154 3.27 -11.44 -18.45
C ARG A 154 2.93 -12.66 -17.58
N THR A 155 1.66 -12.92 -17.32
CA THR A 155 1.23 -14.07 -16.54
C THR A 155 1.54 -15.37 -17.27
N ASP A 156 2.23 -16.26 -16.59
CA ASP A 156 2.46 -17.65 -16.99
C ASP A 156 1.89 -18.61 -15.93
N LYS A 157 2.06 -19.92 -16.16
CA LYS A 157 1.62 -20.96 -15.23
C LYS A 157 2.29 -20.83 -13.86
N GLU A 158 3.58 -20.51 -13.82
CA GLU A 158 4.32 -20.37 -12.57
C GLU A 158 3.78 -19.20 -11.76
N PHE A 159 3.62 -18.03 -12.40
CA PHE A 159 3.03 -16.86 -11.76
C PHE A 159 1.61 -17.14 -11.26
N ALA A 160 0.74 -17.69 -12.11
CA ALA A 160 -0.65 -17.99 -11.75
C ALA A 160 -0.74 -18.99 -10.58
N SER A 161 0.15 -19.99 -10.52
CA SER A 161 0.19 -20.95 -9.41
C SER A 161 0.68 -20.34 -8.09
N ARG A 162 1.69 -19.47 -8.14
CA ARG A 162 2.25 -18.81 -6.94
C ARG A 162 1.38 -17.67 -6.43
N TYR A 163 0.73 -16.95 -7.33
CA TYR A 163 -0.12 -15.78 -7.03
C TYR A 163 -1.58 -16.06 -7.33
N PHE A 164 -2.06 -17.29 -7.05
CA PHE A 164 -3.42 -17.76 -7.37
C PHE A 164 -4.50 -16.81 -6.85
N TRP A 165 -4.27 -16.12 -5.71
CA TRP A 165 -5.23 -15.17 -5.12
C TRP A 165 -5.52 -13.96 -6.02
N TRP A 166 -4.61 -13.58 -6.93
CA TRP A 166 -4.87 -12.51 -7.91
C TRP A 166 -6.01 -12.90 -8.86
N PHE A 167 -6.07 -14.16 -9.24
CA PHE A 167 -7.09 -14.72 -10.13
C PHE A 167 -8.34 -15.16 -9.38
N PHE A 168 -8.20 -15.62 -8.16
CA PHE A 168 -9.29 -15.97 -7.27
C PHE A 168 -10.09 -14.74 -6.83
N LEU A 169 -9.44 -13.69 -6.37
CA LEU A 169 -10.08 -12.51 -5.82
C LEU A 169 -10.80 -11.63 -6.86
N ILE A 170 -10.58 -11.84 -8.15
CA ILE A 170 -11.27 -11.15 -9.24
C ILE A 170 -12.48 -11.91 -9.78
N GLN A 171 -12.77 -13.09 -9.23
CA GLN A 171 -13.94 -13.86 -9.66
C GLN A 171 -15.23 -13.13 -9.29
N PRO A 172 -16.35 -13.40 -10.02
CA PRO A 172 -17.62 -12.73 -9.74
C PRO A 172 -18.12 -12.92 -8.31
N GLU A 173 -18.81 -11.90 -7.78
CA GLU A 173 -19.54 -11.99 -6.52
C GLU A 173 -20.66 -13.05 -6.62
N PRO A 174 -20.91 -13.77 -5.55
CA PRO A 174 -20.30 -13.75 -4.21
C PRO A 174 -19.24 -14.85 -3.99
N PHE A 175 -18.60 -15.36 -5.04
CA PHE A 175 -17.79 -16.59 -4.98
C PHE A 175 -16.56 -16.43 -4.03
N PRO A 176 -15.66 -15.45 -4.21
CA PRO A 176 -14.50 -15.31 -3.32
C PRO A 176 -14.93 -14.99 -1.89
N GLU A 177 -15.94 -14.14 -1.75
CA GLU A 177 -16.42 -13.68 -0.45
C GLU A 177 -16.98 -14.81 0.40
N LYS A 178 -17.79 -15.69 -0.20
CA LYS A 178 -18.33 -16.87 0.51
C LYS A 178 -17.22 -17.80 0.97
N LEU A 179 -16.24 -18.09 0.10
CA LEU A 179 -15.14 -18.98 0.45
C LEU A 179 -14.23 -18.41 1.55
N ILE A 180 -13.91 -17.11 1.47
CA ILE A 180 -13.09 -16.45 2.50
C ILE A 180 -13.86 -16.36 3.82
N ASN A 181 -15.16 -16.05 3.76
CA ASN A 181 -16.00 -15.89 4.94
C ASN A 181 -16.28 -17.23 5.66
N PHE A 182 -16.08 -18.35 5.01
CA PHE A 182 -16.21 -19.66 5.65
C PHE A 182 -15.16 -19.84 6.76
N ASP A 183 -13.87 -19.52 6.48
CA ASP A 183 -12.80 -19.47 7.48
C ASP A 183 -11.80 -18.36 7.13
N PRO A 184 -12.08 -17.11 7.51
CA PRO A 184 -11.24 -15.98 7.16
C PRO A 184 -9.87 -16.01 7.86
N GLU A 185 -9.78 -16.63 9.04
CA GLU A 185 -8.52 -16.77 9.75
C GLU A 185 -7.59 -17.75 9.04
N TYR A 186 -8.10 -18.92 8.64
CA TYR A 186 -7.33 -19.90 7.87
C TYR A 186 -6.85 -19.30 6.55
N PHE A 187 -7.74 -18.63 5.80
CA PHE A 187 -7.38 -17.99 4.55
C PHE A 187 -6.23 -16.99 4.73
N LEU A 188 -6.36 -16.10 5.72
CA LEU A 188 -5.33 -15.10 6.01
C LEU A 188 -4.01 -15.72 6.43
N ARG A 189 -4.05 -16.69 7.33
CA ARG A 189 -2.84 -17.41 7.80
C ARG A 189 -2.14 -18.12 6.65
N HIS A 190 -2.89 -18.79 5.80
CA HIS A 190 -2.36 -19.47 4.62
C HIS A 190 -1.71 -18.48 3.66
N HIS A 191 -2.41 -17.38 3.37
CA HIS A 191 -1.92 -16.32 2.49
C HIS A 191 -0.60 -15.72 2.97
N ILE A 192 -0.50 -15.38 4.26
CA ILE A 192 0.72 -14.80 4.83
C ILE A 192 1.83 -15.85 4.96
N LYS A 193 1.51 -17.09 5.40
CA LYS A 193 2.51 -18.15 5.53
C LYS A 193 3.24 -18.43 4.22
N GLY A 194 2.52 -18.41 3.10
CA GLY A 194 3.12 -18.59 1.78
C GLY A 194 4.12 -17.49 1.38
N GLN A 195 4.02 -16.32 1.98
CA GLN A 195 4.90 -15.18 1.73
C GLN A 195 6.09 -15.10 2.72
N LEU A 196 5.96 -15.68 3.91
CA LEU A 196 7.01 -15.65 4.93
C LEU A 196 8.02 -16.78 4.71
N LYS A 197 9.29 -16.40 4.63
CA LYS A 197 10.42 -17.33 4.58
C LYS A 197 11.00 -17.68 5.96
N ILE A 198 10.44 -17.15 7.04
CA ILE A 198 10.95 -17.27 8.41
C ILE A 198 9.83 -17.83 9.30
N GLU A 199 10.09 -18.94 9.97
CA GLU A 199 9.21 -19.49 11.00
C GLU A 199 9.29 -18.68 12.30
N GLY A 200 8.16 -18.48 12.98
CA GLY A 200 8.12 -17.92 14.33
C GLY A 200 7.40 -16.57 14.56
N PRO A 201 7.50 -15.54 13.70
CA PRO A 201 6.86 -14.24 13.98
C PRO A 201 5.33 -14.26 13.99
N LEU A 202 4.71 -15.27 13.36
CA LEU A 202 3.25 -15.33 13.16
C LEU A 202 2.46 -15.45 14.46
N LYS A 203 2.94 -16.20 15.46
CA LYS A 203 2.20 -16.40 16.72
C LYS A 203 1.93 -15.11 17.48
N LYS A 204 2.91 -14.18 17.54
CA LYS A 204 2.76 -12.87 18.21
C LYS A 204 1.96 -11.86 17.38
N MET A 205 2.07 -11.92 16.06
CA MET A 205 1.40 -10.97 15.16
C MET A 205 -0.09 -11.23 15.02
N PHE A 206 -0.50 -12.51 15.09
CA PHE A 206 -1.92 -12.90 14.99
C PHE A 206 -2.67 -12.88 16.32
N SER A 207 -1.97 -12.86 17.46
CA SER A 207 -2.63 -13.07 18.76
C SER A 207 -3.46 -11.91 19.27
N LYS A 208 -3.35 -10.69 18.72
CA LYS A 208 -4.14 -9.54 19.21
C LYS A 208 -4.71 -8.58 18.17
N ASN A 209 -4.20 -8.44 16.93
CA ASN A 209 -4.49 -7.25 16.11
C ASN A 209 -4.78 -7.42 14.62
N ILE A 210 -4.56 -8.58 14.02
CA ILE A 210 -4.88 -8.83 12.60
C ILE A 210 -6.15 -9.65 12.45
N CYS A 211 -6.56 -10.33 13.49
CA CYS A 211 -7.70 -11.26 13.52
C CYS A 211 -8.99 -10.70 14.10
N ALA A 212 -9.28 -9.43 13.97
CA ALA A 212 -10.71 -9.08 14.01
C ALA A 212 -11.33 -9.65 12.70
N ALA A 213 -11.99 -10.79 12.78
CA ALA A 213 -12.67 -11.44 11.66
C ALA A 213 -13.58 -10.47 10.88
N THR A 214 -14.10 -9.46 11.58
CA THR A 214 -14.88 -8.34 11.03
C THR A 214 -14.02 -7.43 10.11
N VAL A 215 -12.75 -7.25 10.40
CA VAL A 215 -11.81 -6.46 9.57
C VAL A 215 -11.51 -7.21 8.28
N ILE A 216 -11.33 -8.51 8.36
CA ILE A 216 -11.07 -9.37 7.18
C ILE A 216 -12.30 -9.36 6.26
N ARG A 217 -13.51 -9.54 6.78
CA ARG A 217 -14.76 -9.51 5.99
C ARG A 217 -14.91 -8.21 5.19
N LYS A 218 -14.61 -7.06 5.81
CA LYS A 218 -14.75 -5.75 5.16
C LYS A 218 -13.58 -5.39 4.23
N GLN A 219 -12.40 -6.00 4.40
CA GLN A 219 -11.22 -5.70 3.60
C GLN A 219 -11.13 -6.49 2.29
N PHE A 220 -11.61 -7.74 2.28
CA PHE A 220 -11.40 -8.61 1.13
C PHE A 220 -12.33 -8.26 -0.04
N THR A 221 -13.57 -7.93 0.22
CA THR A 221 -14.59 -7.79 -0.81
C THR A 221 -14.29 -6.67 -1.81
N PRO A 222 -14.11 -5.40 -1.41
CA PRO A 222 -13.98 -4.33 -2.39
C PRO A 222 -12.55 -4.12 -2.88
N SER A 223 -11.54 -4.25 -2.02
CA SER A 223 -10.16 -3.86 -2.36
C SER A 223 -9.44 -4.88 -3.25
N ALA A 224 -9.85 -6.15 -3.24
CA ALA A 224 -9.23 -7.19 -4.04
C ALA A 224 -9.54 -7.03 -5.54
N ARG A 225 -10.77 -6.67 -5.88
CA ARG A 225 -11.22 -6.56 -7.28
C ARG A 225 -10.59 -5.44 -8.06
N THR A 226 -10.16 -4.36 -7.41
CA THR A 226 -9.45 -3.26 -8.08
C THR A 226 -8.01 -3.61 -8.48
N THR A 227 -7.60 -4.85 -8.30
CA THR A 227 -6.33 -5.34 -8.84
C THR A 227 -6.37 -5.44 -10.36
N VAL A 228 -7.57 -5.66 -10.95
CA VAL A 228 -7.80 -5.65 -12.40
C VAL A 228 -8.46 -4.34 -12.80
N PRO A 229 -7.87 -3.54 -13.70
CA PRO A 229 -8.58 -2.42 -14.28
C PRO A 229 -9.72 -2.96 -15.17
N PRO A 230 -10.92 -2.35 -15.17
CA PRO A 230 -11.88 -2.60 -16.23
C PRO A 230 -11.21 -2.36 -17.58
N GLN A 231 -11.38 -3.24 -18.54
CA GLN A 231 -10.71 -3.21 -19.84
C GLN A 231 -10.86 -1.88 -20.63
N ARG A 232 -11.74 -0.98 -20.22
CA ARG A 232 -12.02 0.32 -20.86
C ARG A 232 -11.19 1.50 -20.34
N LEU A 233 -10.31 1.33 -19.35
CA LEU A 233 -9.48 2.41 -18.78
C LEU A 233 -7.98 2.25 -19.09
N ILE A 234 -7.64 1.48 -20.09
CA ILE A 234 -6.28 1.44 -20.63
C ILE A 234 -6.11 2.67 -21.54
N LEU A 235 -5.80 3.80 -20.94
CA LEU A 235 -5.13 4.86 -21.68
C LEU A 235 -3.74 4.33 -22.04
N PRO A 236 -3.29 4.48 -23.28
CA PRO A 236 -2.01 3.96 -23.72
C PRO A 236 -0.88 4.56 -22.87
N THR A 237 -0.32 3.74 -22.00
CA THR A 237 0.75 4.08 -21.04
C THR A 237 2.06 4.49 -21.75
N THR A 238 2.15 4.27 -23.04
CA THR A 238 3.35 4.48 -23.86
C THR A 238 3.70 5.94 -24.11
N LYS A 239 2.78 6.87 -23.96
CA LYS A 239 3.04 8.29 -24.26
C LYS A 239 3.49 9.13 -23.05
N LEU A 240 3.37 8.58 -21.83
CA LEU A 240 3.62 9.34 -20.59
C LEU A 240 5.01 9.13 -19.98
N MET A 241 5.82 8.23 -20.54
CA MET A 241 7.16 7.91 -19.98
C MET A 241 8.27 8.94 -20.32
N ARG A 242 7.94 10.08 -20.89
CA ARG A 242 8.94 11.11 -21.27
C ARG A 242 9.03 12.31 -20.33
N THR A 243 8.39 12.31 -19.18
CA THR A 243 8.52 13.43 -18.25
C THR A 243 9.68 13.21 -17.27
N ASN A 244 10.40 14.28 -16.94
CA ASN A 244 11.56 14.30 -16.04
C ASN A 244 11.31 13.77 -14.61
N ALA A 245 10.06 13.54 -14.22
CA ALA A 245 9.66 13.01 -12.92
C ALA A 245 10.14 11.56 -12.67
N LEU A 246 10.27 10.74 -13.72
CA LEU A 246 10.71 9.34 -13.61
C LEU A 246 12.21 9.15 -13.36
N LYS A 247 13.04 10.17 -13.49
CA LYS A 247 14.48 10.09 -13.21
C LYS A 247 14.84 9.85 -11.73
N ARG A 248 13.84 9.89 -10.82
CA ARG A 248 14.03 9.76 -9.36
C ARG A 248 13.35 8.52 -8.78
N LEU A 249 12.97 7.57 -9.61
CA LEU A 249 12.26 6.36 -9.21
C LEU A 249 13.24 5.23 -8.89
N CYS A 250 13.18 4.66 -7.69
CA CYS A 250 13.93 3.47 -7.31
C CYS A 250 12.95 2.30 -7.06
N ILE A 251 13.11 1.20 -7.78
CA ILE A 251 12.34 -0.02 -7.59
C ILE A 251 13.24 -1.05 -6.92
N CYS A 252 12.91 -1.43 -5.68
CA CYS A 252 13.56 -2.51 -4.97
C CYS A 252 12.71 -3.77 -5.05
N SER A 253 13.15 -4.80 -5.77
CA SER A 253 12.52 -6.12 -5.77
C SER A 253 13.36 -7.09 -4.94
N GLY A 254 12.74 -7.73 -3.93
CA GLY A 254 13.36 -8.72 -3.06
C GLY A 254 13.30 -10.16 -3.59
N ALA A 255 12.70 -10.40 -4.75
CA ALA A 255 12.50 -11.74 -5.29
C ALA A 255 13.69 -12.19 -6.15
N ARG A 256 14.38 -13.24 -5.69
CA ARG A 256 15.20 -14.10 -6.56
C ARG A 256 14.30 -14.95 -7.46
N ALA A 257 13.50 -14.37 -8.33
CA ALA A 257 12.77 -15.15 -9.33
C ALA A 257 12.24 -14.23 -10.42
N ALA A 258 13.07 -13.97 -11.38
CA ALA A 258 12.74 -13.81 -12.81
C ALA A 258 14.05 -13.49 -13.53
N ARG A 259 14.78 -14.50 -13.94
CA ARG A 259 15.75 -14.35 -15.03
C ARG A 259 14.92 -14.14 -16.29
N SER A 260 14.67 -12.92 -16.64
CA SER A 260 14.43 -12.39 -17.99
C SER A 260 13.53 -11.17 -17.97
N ALA A 261 14.07 -10.05 -17.54
CA ALA A 261 13.66 -8.76 -18.05
C ALA A 261 14.80 -7.79 -17.75
N SER A 262 15.53 -7.44 -18.78
CA SER A 262 16.56 -6.41 -18.73
C SER A 262 15.93 -5.05 -18.46
N PHE A 263 15.72 -4.74 -17.20
CA PHE A 263 15.57 -3.38 -16.71
C PHE A 263 16.89 -3.02 -16.03
N THR A 264 17.79 -2.46 -16.80
CA THR A 264 19.01 -1.86 -16.28
C THR A 264 18.63 -0.61 -15.49
N THR A 265 18.51 -0.76 -14.20
CA THR A 265 18.60 0.37 -13.28
C THR A 265 19.72 0.04 -12.30
N SER A 266 20.87 0.64 -12.50
CA SER A 266 22.01 0.50 -11.60
C SER A 266 21.67 1.19 -10.28
N CYS A 267 21.11 0.45 -9.35
CA CYS A 267 21.10 0.83 -7.96
C CYS A 267 22.49 0.42 -7.40
N ARG A 268 23.39 1.38 -7.16
CA ARG A 268 24.68 1.09 -6.54
C ARG A 268 24.46 0.39 -5.21
N ARG A 269 24.98 -0.82 -5.05
CA ARG A 269 24.85 -1.70 -3.87
C ARG A 269 25.23 -1.08 -2.52
N GLY A 270 25.79 0.12 -2.50
CA GLY A 270 26.25 0.80 -1.28
C GLY A 270 25.19 1.55 -0.48
N ALA A 271 24.03 1.88 -1.08
CA ALA A 271 23.00 2.67 -0.40
C ALA A 271 22.04 1.84 0.47
N ILE A 272 21.92 0.54 0.20
CA ILE A 272 20.97 -0.34 0.90
C ILE A 272 21.52 -0.85 2.23
N ARG A 273 22.83 -0.94 2.40
CA ARG A 273 23.44 -1.40 3.67
C ARG A 273 23.32 -0.42 4.84
N ARG A 274 22.86 0.80 4.61
CA ARG A 274 22.64 1.80 5.68
C ARG A 274 21.18 2.01 6.07
N LEU A 275 20.24 1.29 5.45
CA LEU A 275 18.79 1.44 5.70
C LEU A 275 18.11 0.12 6.14
N LEU A 276 18.84 -0.98 6.24
CA LEU A 276 18.44 -2.24 6.85
C LEU A 276 19.34 -2.54 8.05
#